data_a1df3089dc03d1132fc97a6a11e79787
#
_entry.id   a1df3089dc03d1132fc97a6a11e79787
#
_cell.length_a   1.000
_cell.length_b   1.000
_cell.length_c   1.000
_cell.angle_alpha   90.00
_cell.angle_beta   90.00
_cell.angle_gamma   90.00
#
_symmetry.space_group_name_H-M   'P 1'
#
loop_
_entity.id
_entity.type
_entity.pdbx_description
1 polymer ?
#
loop_
_entity_poly.entity_id
_entity_poly.type
_entity_poly.pdbx_seq_one_letter_code
_entity_poly.pdbx_strand_id
1 'polypeptide(L)'
;MTSPSDTPATRLQPSAPSAPSAPSAPSAPSAPAGSRPRDTARAARAFTPAAGRFAPTSLYDPVAALIRERLWRGLLAMHVAPRPAEVIVDVGCGTGSQALLLHRIEPAARIIGIDPDPRILSVARRKAQVAGASVDWRQGMGDELVDVLGAGSADTAVSSLVLHQCPLPMKRAILAALHTVLRPGGRLVLADYGLQRTRLMRTAFRVVQLADGRADTQPNADGILPSLITEAGFDQVREAEVVSTVTGSLSVYVARRAGG
;
A
#
# COMPACT_ATOMS: atom_id res chain seq x y z
N MET A 1 58.39 60.03 -37.99
CA MET A 1 59.16 59.73 -36.78
C MET A 1 58.87 58.33 -36.36
N THR A 2 59.66 57.48 -36.78
CA THR A 2 60.23 56.19 -36.43
C THR A 2 59.57 55.37 -35.38
N SER A 3 58.94 54.31 -35.84
CA SER A 3 58.65 53.10 -35.07
C SER A 3 59.94 52.22 -35.06
N PRO A 4 60.17 51.46 -34.00
CA PRO A 4 60.95 50.22 -34.10
C PRO A 4 60.08 48.97 -34.01
N SER A 5 60.48 48.06 -34.86
CA SER A 5 60.04 46.66 -34.98
C SER A 5 60.36 45.84 -33.73
N ASP A 6 59.44 45.01 -33.31
CA ASP A 6 59.66 43.94 -32.31
C ASP A 6 59.30 42.56 -32.89
N THR A 7 60.34 41.72 -32.89
CA THR A 7 60.38 40.35 -33.34
C THR A 7 59.75 39.45 -32.26
N PRO A 8 58.91 38.46 -32.57
CA PRO A 8 58.35 37.54 -31.56
C PRO A 8 59.35 36.45 -31.15
N ALA A 9 59.61 36.37 -29.87
CA ALA A 9 60.41 35.33 -29.25
C ALA A 9 59.64 33.98 -29.19
N THR A 10 60.32 32.99 -29.77
CA THR A 10 59.87 31.57 -29.70
C THR A 10 59.93 31.08 -28.27
N ARG A 11 58.75 30.75 -27.69
CA ARG A 11 58.63 30.15 -26.35
C ARG A 11 58.67 28.62 -26.50
N LEU A 12 59.75 28.00 -26.01
CA LEU A 12 59.91 26.57 -25.83
C LEU A 12 58.87 26.07 -24.79
N GLN A 13 58.08 25.10 -25.16
CA GLN A 13 57.18 24.38 -24.25
C GLN A 13 57.97 23.33 -23.48
N PRO A 14 57.83 23.21 -22.15
CA PRO A 14 58.36 22.09 -21.38
C PRO A 14 57.56 20.83 -21.58
N SER A 15 58.24 19.72 -21.79
CA SER A 15 57.71 18.35 -21.93
C SER A 15 56.99 17.91 -20.67
N ALA A 16 55.79 17.36 -20.80
CA ALA A 16 55.02 16.76 -19.71
C ALA A 16 55.68 15.47 -19.19
N PRO A 17 55.69 15.23 -17.88
CA PRO A 17 56.19 13.98 -17.32
C PRO A 17 55.21 12.83 -17.57
N SER A 18 55.77 11.67 -17.91
CA SER A 18 55.07 10.40 -18.13
C SER A 18 54.31 9.96 -16.86
N ALA A 19 53.05 9.58 -17.00
CA ALA A 19 52.24 9.01 -15.94
C ALA A 19 52.77 7.64 -15.49
N PRO A 20 52.74 7.35 -14.18
CA PRO A 20 53.12 6.03 -13.67
C PRO A 20 52.03 4.98 -13.97
N SER A 21 52.49 3.79 -14.36
CA SER A 21 51.65 2.61 -14.65
C SER A 21 50.82 2.22 -13.44
N ALA A 22 49.51 1.99 -13.66
CA ALA A 22 48.57 1.50 -12.65
C ALA A 22 48.95 0.08 -12.17
N PRO A 23 48.83 -0.20 -10.87
CA PRO A 23 49.06 -1.55 -10.34
C PRO A 23 47.92 -2.47 -10.74
N SER A 24 48.28 -3.71 -11.08
CA SER A 24 47.34 -4.80 -11.44
C SER A 24 46.36 -5.07 -10.31
N ALA A 25 45.06 -5.16 -10.62
CA ALA A 25 43.99 -5.54 -9.70
C ALA A 25 44.22 -6.95 -9.16
N PRO A 26 43.98 -7.19 -7.85
CA PRO A 26 44.03 -8.53 -7.29
C PRO A 26 42.83 -9.36 -7.77
N SER A 27 43.08 -10.61 -8.09
CA SER A 27 42.09 -11.62 -8.50
C SER A 27 40.98 -11.75 -7.45
N ALA A 28 39.73 -11.70 -7.89
CA ALA A 28 38.56 -11.91 -7.06
C ALA A 28 38.58 -13.33 -6.44
N PRO A 29 38.24 -13.50 -5.15
CA PRO A 29 38.07 -14.81 -4.56
C PRO A 29 36.81 -15.49 -5.12
N SER A 30 36.96 -16.78 -5.43
CA SER A 30 35.87 -17.67 -5.90
C SER A 30 34.69 -17.65 -4.93
N ALA A 31 33.51 -17.41 -5.44
CA ALA A 31 32.26 -17.48 -4.68
C ALA A 31 32.02 -18.88 -4.10
N PRO A 32 31.60 -19.01 -2.84
CA PRO A 32 31.15 -20.30 -2.33
C PRO A 32 29.80 -20.68 -2.97
N ALA A 33 29.76 -21.85 -3.59
CA ALA A 33 28.53 -22.51 -4.00
C ALA A 33 27.66 -22.77 -2.78
N GLY A 34 26.43 -22.27 -2.76
CA GLY A 34 25.49 -22.57 -1.68
C GLY A 34 24.37 -21.52 -1.59
N SER A 35 23.71 -21.20 -2.69
CA SER A 35 22.42 -20.51 -2.63
C SER A 35 21.35 -21.48 -2.12
N ARG A 36 20.99 -21.35 -0.85
CA ARG A 36 19.87 -22.04 -0.24
C ARG A 36 18.56 -21.60 -0.89
N PRO A 37 17.58 -22.52 -1.09
CA PRO A 37 16.32 -22.22 -1.73
C PRO A 37 15.43 -21.40 -0.79
N ARG A 38 15.64 -20.08 -0.72
CA ARG A 38 14.72 -19.15 -0.07
C ARG A 38 13.67 -18.57 -1.04
N ASP A 39 13.91 -18.66 -2.35
CA ASP A 39 13.04 -18.02 -3.36
C ASP A 39 11.84 -18.87 -3.78
N THR A 40 11.83 -20.17 -3.55
CA THR A 40 10.70 -21.03 -3.94
C THR A 40 9.54 -21.02 -2.94
N ALA A 41 9.76 -20.66 -1.68
CA ALA A 41 8.70 -20.52 -0.68
C ALA A 41 7.91 -19.18 -0.78
N ARG A 42 8.53 -18.16 -1.40
CA ARG A 42 7.89 -16.85 -1.64
C ARG A 42 6.86 -16.89 -2.77
N ALA A 43 7.05 -17.77 -3.76
CA ALA A 43 6.16 -17.90 -4.91
C ALA A 43 4.83 -18.62 -4.64
N ALA A 44 4.67 -19.24 -3.46
CA ALA A 44 3.50 -20.07 -3.13
C ALA A 44 2.49 -19.38 -2.18
N ARG A 45 2.67 -18.09 -1.85
CA ARG A 45 1.64 -17.35 -1.12
C ARG A 45 0.55 -16.96 -2.10
N ALA A 46 -0.57 -17.69 -2.06
CA ALA A 46 -1.71 -17.46 -2.94
C ALA A 46 -2.33 -16.08 -2.63
N PHE A 47 -2.01 -15.11 -3.47
CA PHE A 47 -2.73 -13.85 -3.56
C PHE A 47 -4.11 -14.12 -4.19
N THR A 48 -5.19 -13.69 -3.52
CA THR A 48 -6.53 -13.72 -4.08
C THR A 48 -6.79 -12.36 -4.74
N PRO A 49 -6.96 -12.30 -6.09
CA PRO A 49 -7.33 -11.05 -6.76
C PRO A 49 -8.65 -10.49 -6.23
N ALA A 50 -8.78 -9.17 -6.20
CA ALA A 50 -9.87 -8.41 -5.58
C ALA A 50 -11.31 -8.72 -6.05
N ALA A 51 -11.48 -9.57 -7.06
CA ALA A 51 -12.79 -10.00 -7.56
C ALA A 51 -12.88 -11.53 -7.71
N GLY A 52 -12.15 -12.28 -6.87
CA GLY A 52 -12.02 -13.72 -6.99
C GLY A 52 -11.08 -14.13 -8.14
N ARG A 53 -10.70 -15.42 -8.17
CA ARG A 53 -9.73 -15.98 -9.13
C ARG A 53 -10.13 -15.83 -10.60
N PHE A 54 -11.38 -15.46 -10.92
CA PHE A 54 -11.96 -15.53 -12.27
C PHE A 54 -12.61 -14.24 -12.78
N ALA A 55 -12.65 -13.15 -11.99
CA ALA A 55 -13.29 -11.93 -12.44
C ALA A 55 -12.33 -11.06 -13.26
N PRO A 56 -12.68 -10.68 -14.49
CA PRO A 56 -11.89 -9.74 -15.25
C PRO A 56 -11.89 -8.37 -14.58
N THR A 57 -10.74 -7.71 -14.56
CA THR A 57 -10.51 -6.40 -13.91
C THR A 57 -11.49 -5.31 -14.39
N SER A 58 -12.06 -5.47 -15.59
CA SER A 58 -13.05 -4.56 -16.17
C SER A 58 -14.44 -4.60 -15.52
N LEU A 59 -14.75 -5.66 -14.74
CA LEU A 59 -16.01 -5.79 -14.00
C LEU A 59 -15.92 -5.24 -12.57
N TYR A 60 -14.74 -4.81 -12.14
CA TYR A 60 -14.52 -4.33 -10.78
C TYR A 60 -15.30 -3.03 -10.48
N ASP A 61 -15.30 -2.09 -11.41
CA ASP A 61 -15.97 -0.80 -11.22
C ASP A 61 -17.52 -0.87 -11.12
N PRO A 62 -18.24 -1.71 -11.92
CA PRO A 62 -19.69 -1.86 -11.77
C PRO A 62 -20.10 -2.57 -10.48
N VAL A 63 -19.34 -3.56 -10.01
CA VAL A 63 -19.62 -4.25 -8.75
C VAL A 63 -19.40 -3.32 -7.56
N ALA A 64 -18.35 -2.50 -7.58
CA ALA A 64 -18.08 -1.50 -6.56
C ALA A 64 -19.17 -0.43 -6.48
N ALA A 65 -19.76 -0.04 -7.62
CA ALA A 65 -20.89 0.90 -7.65
C ALA A 65 -22.15 0.35 -6.93
N LEU A 66 -22.38 -0.98 -6.98
CA LEU A 66 -23.51 -1.63 -6.30
C LEU A 66 -23.40 -1.58 -4.76
N ILE A 67 -22.21 -1.42 -4.18
CA ILE A 67 -21.98 -1.42 -2.73
C ILE A 67 -21.98 -0.02 -2.10
N ARG A 68 -22.63 0.94 -2.75
CA ARG A 68 -22.66 2.35 -2.29
C ARG A 68 -21.24 2.94 -2.11
N GLU A 69 -20.37 2.69 -3.07
CA GLU A 69 -18.95 3.01 -3.02
C GLU A 69 -18.68 4.47 -2.61
N ARG A 70 -19.39 5.42 -3.21
CA ARG A 70 -19.21 6.84 -2.89
C ARG A 70 -19.48 7.17 -1.44
N LEU A 71 -20.51 6.53 -0.85
CA LEU A 71 -20.89 6.78 0.54
C LEU A 71 -19.82 6.28 1.51
N TRP A 72 -19.48 4.97 1.45
CA TRP A 72 -18.53 4.43 2.42
C TRP A 72 -17.11 4.96 2.22
N ARG A 73 -16.69 5.26 0.96
CA ARG A 73 -15.39 5.93 0.71
C ARG A 73 -15.36 7.34 1.29
N GLY A 74 -16.45 8.08 1.18
CA GLY A 74 -16.59 9.40 1.80
C GLY A 74 -16.52 9.35 3.31
N LEU A 75 -17.21 8.38 3.95
CA LEU A 75 -17.14 8.15 5.40
C LEU A 75 -15.73 7.73 5.83
N LEU A 76 -15.09 6.82 5.10
CA LEU A 76 -13.70 6.45 5.35
C LEU A 76 -12.78 7.67 5.28
N ALA A 77 -12.89 8.48 4.23
CA ALA A 77 -12.09 9.70 4.07
C ALA A 77 -12.34 10.73 5.18
N MET A 78 -13.60 10.85 5.65
CA MET A 78 -13.95 11.72 6.79
C MET A 78 -13.24 11.27 8.08
N HIS A 79 -13.15 9.96 8.33
CA HIS A 79 -12.42 9.44 9.50
C HIS A 79 -10.91 9.49 9.34
N VAL A 80 -10.38 9.40 8.11
CA VAL A 80 -8.97 9.66 7.81
C VAL A 80 -8.65 11.12 8.07
N ALA A 81 -9.51 12.07 7.66
CA ALA A 81 -9.31 13.51 7.82
C ALA A 81 -7.85 13.91 7.49
N PRO A 82 -7.41 13.75 6.23
CA PRO A 82 -6.02 13.95 5.84
C PRO A 82 -5.57 15.38 6.12
N ARG A 83 -4.30 15.55 6.51
CA ARG A 83 -3.71 16.84 6.87
C ARG A 83 -2.50 17.15 5.99
N PRO A 84 -2.13 18.44 5.82
CA PRO A 84 -0.91 18.81 5.12
C PRO A 84 0.32 18.10 5.70
N ALA A 85 1.20 17.61 4.82
CA ALA A 85 2.43 16.89 5.13
C ALA A 85 2.26 15.53 5.86
N GLU A 86 1.03 15.09 6.12
CA GLU A 86 0.74 13.78 6.70
C GLU A 86 1.13 12.66 5.72
N VAL A 87 1.78 11.61 6.22
CA VAL A 87 2.09 10.41 5.44
C VAL A 87 0.96 9.39 5.64
N ILE A 88 0.20 9.13 4.59
CA ILE A 88 -0.93 8.20 4.60
C ILE A 88 -0.61 7.01 3.70
N VAL A 89 -0.70 5.80 4.24
CA VAL A 89 -0.55 4.57 3.46
C VAL A 89 -1.91 3.90 3.25
N ASP A 90 -2.25 3.60 1.98
CA ASP A 90 -3.45 2.86 1.57
C ASP A 90 -3.04 1.45 1.16
N VAL A 91 -3.36 0.46 2.01
CA VAL A 91 -2.94 -0.94 1.86
C VAL A 91 -4.03 -1.77 1.22
N GLY A 92 -3.68 -2.47 0.13
CA GLY A 92 -4.65 -3.06 -0.79
C GLY A 92 -5.39 -1.97 -1.54
N CYS A 93 -4.65 -0.98 -2.05
CA CYS A 93 -5.22 0.23 -2.66
C CYS A 93 -6.00 -0.04 -3.95
N GLY A 94 -5.86 -1.22 -4.54
CA GLY A 94 -6.53 -1.63 -5.76
C GLY A 94 -6.30 -0.62 -6.90
N THR A 95 -7.37 -0.21 -7.57
CA THR A 95 -7.30 0.78 -8.65
C THR A 95 -7.10 2.23 -8.17
N GLY A 96 -6.77 2.43 -6.89
CA GLY A 96 -6.39 3.72 -6.31
C GLY A 96 -7.53 4.69 -6.00
N SER A 97 -8.78 4.25 -6.02
CA SER A 97 -9.93 5.16 -5.86
C SER A 97 -9.93 5.86 -4.50
N GLN A 98 -9.54 5.17 -3.41
CA GLN A 98 -9.45 5.77 -2.07
C GLN A 98 -8.25 6.72 -1.96
N ALA A 99 -7.08 6.30 -2.42
CA ALA A 99 -5.88 7.13 -2.43
C ALA A 99 -6.10 8.44 -3.21
N LEU A 100 -6.75 8.37 -4.38
CA LEU A 100 -7.09 9.54 -5.19
C LEU A 100 -8.12 10.45 -4.52
N LEU A 101 -9.09 9.90 -3.79
CA LEU A 101 -10.04 10.69 -3.01
C LEU A 101 -9.32 11.45 -1.89
N LEU A 102 -8.44 10.80 -1.15
CA LEU A 102 -7.64 11.42 -0.08
C LEU A 102 -6.74 12.52 -0.62
N HIS A 103 -6.04 12.29 -1.74
CA HIS A 103 -5.23 13.32 -2.39
C HIS A 103 -6.05 14.52 -2.87
N ARG A 104 -7.28 14.30 -3.35
CA ARG A 104 -8.18 15.39 -3.73
C ARG A 104 -8.60 16.24 -2.55
N ILE A 105 -8.82 15.63 -1.37
CA ILE A 105 -9.20 16.32 -0.13
C ILE A 105 -8.02 17.14 0.41
N GLU A 106 -6.82 16.54 0.41
CA GLU A 106 -5.60 17.19 0.89
C GLU A 106 -4.42 16.91 -0.04
N PRO A 107 -4.19 17.78 -1.03
CA PRO A 107 -3.10 17.59 -2.00
C PRO A 107 -1.69 17.69 -1.40
N ALA A 108 -1.54 18.33 -0.23
CA ALA A 108 -0.27 18.44 0.46
C ALA A 108 0.05 17.22 1.35
N ALA A 109 -0.88 16.26 1.51
CA ALA A 109 -0.60 14.99 2.14
C ALA A 109 0.21 14.08 1.20
N ARG A 110 1.14 13.31 1.77
CA ARG A 110 1.87 12.28 1.03
C ARG A 110 1.10 10.98 1.07
N ILE A 111 0.48 10.61 -0.05
CA ILE A 111 -0.27 9.36 -0.17
C ILE A 111 0.60 8.28 -0.80
N ILE A 112 0.66 7.10 -0.16
CA ILE A 112 1.35 5.91 -0.65
C ILE A 112 0.32 4.81 -0.83
N GLY A 113 0.13 4.34 -2.06
CA GLY A 113 -0.76 3.21 -2.37
C GLY A 113 0.04 1.92 -2.53
N ILE A 114 -0.34 0.85 -1.82
CA ILE A 114 0.33 -0.46 -1.88
C ILE A 114 -0.67 -1.51 -2.32
N ASP A 115 -0.30 -2.31 -3.32
CA ASP A 115 -1.08 -3.45 -3.79
C ASP A 115 -0.14 -4.52 -4.36
N PRO A 116 -0.41 -5.83 -4.18
CA PRO A 116 0.43 -6.87 -4.73
C PRO A 116 0.30 -7.03 -6.24
N ASP A 117 -0.83 -6.62 -6.87
CA ASP A 117 -1.07 -6.80 -8.30
C ASP A 117 -0.54 -5.62 -9.14
N PRO A 118 0.55 -5.81 -9.91
CA PRO A 118 1.11 -4.75 -10.75
C PRO A 118 0.15 -4.30 -11.88
N ARG A 119 -0.81 -5.14 -12.30
CA ARG A 119 -1.81 -4.79 -13.31
C ARG A 119 -2.81 -3.80 -12.74
N ILE A 120 -3.27 -4.03 -11.51
CA ILE A 120 -4.16 -3.12 -10.79
C ILE A 120 -3.45 -1.80 -10.52
N LEU A 121 -2.19 -1.82 -10.09
CA LEU A 121 -1.38 -0.62 -9.92
C LEU A 121 -1.19 0.17 -11.23
N SER A 122 -1.13 -0.51 -12.38
CA SER A 122 -1.08 0.19 -13.67
C SER A 122 -2.34 0.99 -13.96
N VAL A 123 -3.51 0.49 -13.56
CA VAL A 123 -4.79 1.21 -13.62
C VAL A 123 -4.79 2.40 -12.65
N ALA A 124 -4.30 2.21 -11.41
CA ALA A 124 -4.20 3.28 -10.42
C ALA A 124 -3.32 4.43 -10.91
N ARG A 125 -2.13 4.12 -11.47
CA ARG A 125 -1.23 5.12 -12.06
C ARG A 125 -1.89 5.91 -13.19
N ARG A 126 -2.59 5.23 -14.10
CA ARG A 126 -3.31 5.89 -15.20
C ARG A 126 -4.43 6.81 -14.67
N LYS A 127 -5.22 6.35 -13.68
CA LYS A 127 -6.24 7.20 -13.04
C LYS A 127 -5.61 8.43 -12.37
N ALA A 128 -4.48 8.27 -11.69
CA ALA A 128 -3.74 9.37 -11.07
C ALA A 128 -3.26 10.38 -12.11
N GLN A 129 -2.68 9.90 -13.22
CA GLN A 129 -2.24 10.75 -14.32
C GLN A 129 -3.39 11.58 -14.91
N VAL A 130 -4.55 10.94 -15.18
CA VAL A 130 -5.75 11.64 -15.70
C VAL A 130 -6.28 12.67 -14.69
N ALA A 131 -6.18 12.38 -13.39
CA ALA A 131 -6.63 13.27 -12.33
C ALA A 131 -5.61 14.36 -11.97
N GLY A 132 -4.41 14.36 -12.52
CA GLY A 132 -3.31 15.24 -12.12
C GLY A 132 -2.87 15.02 -10.67
N ALA A 133 -3.04 13.80 -10.14
CA ALA A 133 -2.77 13.48 -8.74
C ALA A 133 -1.38 12.85 -8.56
N SER A 134 -0.67 13.28 -7.52
CA SER A 134 0.62 12.72 -7.12
C SER A 134 0.44 11.71 -5.99
N VAL A 135 0.52 10.42 -6.31
CA VAL A 135 0.45 9.30 -5.36
C VAL A 135 1.63 8.37 -5.61
N ASP A 136 2.30 7.95 -4.53
CA ASP A 136 3.43 7.01 -4.59
C ASP A 136 2.87 5.56 -4.63
N TRP A 137 2.93 4.91 -5.79
CA TRP A 137 2.40 3.56 -5.99
C TRP A 137 3.50 2.52 -5.86
N ARG A 138 3.36 1.63 -4.89
CA ARG A 138 4.34 0.56 -4.62
C ARG A 138 3.70 -0.82 -4.72
N GLN A 139 4.43 -1.76 -5.30
CA GLN A 139 4.05 -3.16 -5.26
C GLN A 139 4.51 -3.79 -3.94
N GLY A 140 3.60 -4.50 -3.26
CA GLY A 140 3.94 -5.19 -2.01
C GLY A 140 2.74 -5.92 -1.43
N MET A 141 3.03 -6.92 -0.62
CA MET A 141 2.02 -7.64 0.17
C MET A 141 1.69 -6.87 1.45
N GLY A 142 0.44 -6.99 1.91
CA GLY A 142 0.00 -6.28 3.11
C GLY A 142 0.64 -6.77 4.43
N ASP A 143 1.22 -7.96 4.46
CA ASP A 143 1.98 -8.49 5.59
C ASP A 143 3.50 -8.17 5.51
N GLU A 144 3.97 -7.61 4.39
CA GLU A 144 5.36 -7.23 4.15
C GLU A 144 5.58 -5.69 4.18
N LEU A 145 4.66 -4.92 4.77
CA LEU A 145 4.70 -3.46 4.76
C LEU A 145 5.97 -2.86 5.35
N VAL A 146 6.55 -3.52 6.37
CA VAL A 146 7.78 -3.05 7.00
C VAL A 146 8.96 -3.07 6.04
N ASP A 147 9.02 -4.07 5.15
CA ASP A 147 10.07 -4.17 4.12
C ASP A 147 9.90 -3.09 3.03
N VAL A 148 8.64 -2.71 2.75
CA VAL A 148 8.30 -1.72 1.70
C VAL A 148 8.45 -0.29 2.19
N LEU A 149 8.12 0.00 3.45
CA LEU A 149 7.98 1.33 4.00
C LEU A 149 8.97 1.65 5.13
N GLY A 150 9.40 0.65 5.89
CA GLY A 150 10.06 0.81 7.19
C GLY A 150 9.08 0.98 8.35
N ALA A 151 9.53 0.63 9.56
CA ALA A 151 8.76 0.81 10.78
C ALA A 151 8.59 2.30 11.11
N GLY A 152 7.43 2.69 11.66
CA GLY A 152 7.16 4.06 12.09
C GLY A 152 7.21 5.10 10.96
N SER A 153 6.93 4.70 9.72
CA SER A 153 7.04 5.54 8.53
C SER A 153 5.76 6.29 8.14
N ALA A 154 4.61 5.90 8.70
CA ALA A 154 3.30 6.48 8.38
C ALA A 154 2.60 7.10 9.59
N ASP A 155 1.85 8.17 9.36
CA ASP A 155 0.99 8.82 10.36
C ASP A 155 -0.40 8.18 10.40
N THR A 156 -0.92 7.80 9.23
CA THR A 156 -2.22 7.14 9.09
C THR A 156 -2.11 5.96 8.13
N ALA A 157 -2.66 4.83 8.54
CA ALA A 157 -2.84 3.65 7.70
C ALA A 157 -4.32 3.48 7.35
N VAL A 158 -4.58 3.22 6.08
CA VAL A 158 -5.90 2.98 5.52
C VAL A 158 -5.91 1.63 4.83
N SER A 159 -7.00 0.91 4.94
CA SER A 159 -7.24 -0.27 4.09
C SER A 159 -8.73 -0.39 3.82
N SER A 160 -9.11 -0.83 2.63
CA SER A 160 -10.51 -0.96 2.27
C SER A 160 -10.79 -2.20 1.44
N LEU A 161 -11.71 -3.03 1.90
CA LEU A 161 -12.18 -4.25 1.23
C LEU A 161 -11.04 -5.26 0.96
N VAL A 162 -10.16 -5.46 1.93
CA VAL A 162 -8.99 -6.36 1.83
C VAL A 162 -9.12 -7.55 2.76
N LEU A 163 -9.40 -7.29 4.05
CA LEU A 163 -9.28 -8.34 5.07
C LEU A 163 -10.30 -9.45 4.90
N HIS A 164 -11.53 -9.16 4.43
CA HIS A 164 -12.57 -10.19 4.29
C HIS A 164 -12.15 -11.35 3.39
N GLN A 165 -11.34 -11.11 2.37
CA GLN A 165 -10.87 -12.13 1.41
C GLN A 165 -9.56 -12.83 1.81
N CYS A 166 -8.98 -12.46 2.96
CA CYS A 166 -7.73 -13.05 3.44
C CYS A 166 -8.00 -14.17 4.43
N PRO A 167 -7.18 -15.25 4.45
CA PRO A 167 -7.18 -16.23 5.53
C PRO A 167 -6.88 -15.58 6.89
N LEU A 168 -7.40 -16.15 7.98
CA LEU A 168 -7.25 -15.59 9.32
C LEU A 168 -5.80 -15.29 9.73
N PRO A 169 -4.80 -16.15 9.46
CA PRO A 169 -3.40 -15.83 9.74
C PRO A 169 -2.90 -14.60 8.97
N MET A 170 -3.35 -14.43 7.71
CA MET A 170 -3.00 -13.29 6.89
C MET A 170 -3.64 -12.00 7.41
N LYS A 171 -4.91 -12.03 7.86
CA LYS A 171 -5.55 -10.88 8.51
C LYS A 171 -4.72 -10.38 9.70
N ARG A 172 -4.26 -11.31 10.57
CA ARG A 172 -3.40 -10.99 11.71
C ARG A 172 -2.05 -10.39 11.27
N ALA A 173 -1.42 -10.99 10.27
CA ALA A 173 -0.13 -10.52 9.75
C ALA A 173 -0.23 -9.10 9.16
N ILE A 174 -1.28 -8.83 8.37
CA ILE A 174 -1.54 -7.49 7.81
C ILE A 174 -1.76 -6.46 8.93
N LEU A 175 -2.59 -6.77 9.93
CA LEU A 175 -2.87 -5.85 11.04
C LEU A 175 -1.62 -5.57 11.88
N ALA A 176 -0.79 -6.58 12.13
CA ALA A 176 0.50 -6.42 12.82
C ALA A 176 1.49 -5.55 12.01
N ALA A 177 1.54 -5.75 10.69
CA ALA A 177 2.36 -4.93 9.80
C ALA A 177 1.86 -3.47 9.75
N LEU A 178 0.54 -3.25 9.68
CA LEU A 178 -0.08 -1.92 9.77
C LEU A 178 0.26 -1.22 11.09
N HIS A 179 0.22 -1.95 12.21
CA HIS A 179 0.62 -1.42 13.51
C HIS A 179 2.10 -1.02 13.51
N THR A 180 2.98 -1.83 12.94
CA THR A 180 4.44 -1.60 12.95
C THR A 180 4.84 -0.40 12.10
N VAL A 181 4.21 -0.20 10.93
CA VAL A 181 4.54 0.92 10.03
C VAL A 181 3.98 2.26 10.49
N LEU A 182 2.97 2.27 11.35
CA LEU A 182 2.47 3.50 11.94
C LEU A 182 3.45 4.05 12.97
N ARG A 183 3.56 5.36 13.10
CA ARG A 183 4.27 6.03 14.20
C ARG A 183 3.52 5.84 15.52
N PRO A 184 4.18 5.96 16.68
CA PRO A 184 3.48 6.10 17.96
C PRO A 184 2.42 7.22 17.88
N GLY A 185 1.20 6.94 18.34
CA GLY A 185 0.05 7.84 18.19
C GLY A 185 -0.61 7.86 16.80
N GLY A 186 -0.06 7.11 15.85
CA GLY A 186 -0.61 6.98 14.50
C GLY A 186 -2.00 6.33 14.47
N ARG A 187 -2.72 6.51 13.36
CA ARG A 187 -4.12 6.11 13.23
C ARG A 187 -4.30 4.97 12.22
N LEU A 188 -5.17 4.03 12.54
CA LEU A 188 -5.73 3.06 11.60
C LEU A 188 -7.17 3.44 11.27
N VAL A 189 -7.50 3.49 9.98
CA VAL A 189 -8.87 3.63 9.48
C VAL A 189 -9.13 2.53 8.46
N LEU A 190 -10.00 1.60 8.81
CA LEU A 190 -10.28 0.39 8.04
C LEU A 190 -11.74 0.35 7.61
N ALA A 191 -12.02 0.14 6.32
CA ALA A 191 -13.38 -0.14 5.83
C ALA A 191 -13.43 -1.56 5.26
N ASP A 192 -14.24 -2.43 5.87
CA ASP A 192 -14.38 -3.81 5.40
C ASP A 192 -15.76 -4.38 5.76
N TYR A 193 -16.09 -5.52 5.17
CA TYR A 193 -17.28 -6.25 5.63
C TYR A 193 -17.12 -6.58 7.12
N GLY A 194 -18.08 -6.12 7.91
CA GLY A 194 -18.14 -6.34 9.35
C GLY A 194 -19.24 -7.33 9.73
N LEU A 195 -19.65 -7.25 11.00
CA LEU A 195 -20.73 -8.09 11.53
C LEU A 195 -22.00 -7.97 10.68
N GLN A 196 -22.48 -9.11 10.18
CA GLN A 196 -23.74 -9.18 9.44
C GLN A 196 -24.92 -9.32 10.42
N ARG A 197 -25.47 -8.18 10.86
CA ARG A 197 -26.39 -8.08 12.01
C ARG A 197 -27.76 -8.69 11.77
N THR A 198 -28.25 -8.67 10.53
CA THR A 198 -29.58 -9.16 10.19
C THR A 198 -29.54 -10.39 9.30
N ARG A 199 -30.64 -11.17 9.30
CA ARG A 199 -30.77 -12.33 8.38
C ARG A 199 -30.67 -11.90 6.91
N LEU A 200 -31.23 -10.74 6.57
CA LEU A 200 -31.17 -10.19 5.21
C LEU A 200 -29.71 -9.89 4.82
N MET A 201 -28.95 -9.23 5.70
CA MET A 201 -27.54 -8.92 5.43
C MET A 201 -26.69 -10.19 5.32
N ARG A 202 -26.91 -11.19 6.16
CA ARG A 202 -26.23 -12.50 6.04
C ARG A 202 -26.57 -13.19 4.72
N THR A 203 -27.80 -13.09 4.25
CA THR A 203 -28.19 -13.65 2.94
C THR A 203 -27.55 -12.88 1.80
N ALA A 204 -27.56 -11.55 1.84
CA ALA A 204 -26.89 -10.70 0.84
C ALA A 204 -25.38 -10.97 0.79
N PHE A 205 -24.75 -11.18 1.95
CA PHE A 205 -23.30 -11.45 2.04
C PHE A 205 -22.87 -12.79 1.43
N ARG A 206 -23.80 -13.71 1.19
CA ARG A 206 -23.51 -14.98 0.47
C ARG A 206 -22.92 -14.74 -0.93
N VAL A 207 -23.25 -13.63 -1.57
CA VAL A 207 -22.67 -13.27 -2.88
C VAL A 207 -21.17 -13.06 -2.73
N VAL A 208 -20.72 -12.35 -1.69
CA VAL A 208 -19.31 -12.17 -1.36
C VAL A 208 -18.66 -13.52 -1.01
N GLN A 209 -19.35 -14.34 -0.23
CA GLN A 209 -18.83 -15.68 0.15
C GLN A 209 -18.66 -16.61 -1.05
N LEU A 210 -19.48 -16.47 -2.09
CA LEU A 210 -19.34 -17.24 -3.34
C LEU A 210 -18.13 -16.77 -4.16
N ALA A 211 -17.82 -15.46 -4.14
CA ALA A 211 -16.68 -14.89 -4.87
C ALA A 211 -15.35 -15.16 -4.18
N ASP A 212 -15.27 -14.91 -2.86
CA ASP A 212 -14.01 -14.86 -2.10
C ASP A 212 -13.80 -16.08 -1.18
N GLY A 213 -14.78 -16.99 -1.12
CA GLY A 213 -14.73 -18.18 -0.29
C GLY A 213 -15.30 -17.95 1.12
N ARG A 214 -16.05 -18.94 1.59
CA ARG A 214 -16.71 -18.84 2.90
C ARG A 214 -15.73 -18.91 4.06
N ALA A 215 -14.66 -19.68 3.94
CA ALA A 215 -13.69 -19.85 5.03
C ALA A 215 -13.03 -18.53 5.42
N ASP A 216 -12.71 -17.69 4.44
CA ASP A 216 -12.01 -16.42 4.64
C ASP A 216 -12.96 -15.29 5.01
N THR A 217 -14.19 -15.31 4.48
CA THR A 217 -15.18 -14.24 4.67
C THR A 217 -16.04 -14.42 5.92
N GLN A 218 -16.30 -15.66 6.39
CA GLN A 218 -17.15 -15.93 7.53
C GLN A 218 -16.68 -15.25 8.83
N PRO A 219 -15.37 -15.23 9.18
CA PRO A 219 -14.92 -14.54 10.39
C PRO A 219 -15.30 -13.06 10.41
N ASN A 220 -15.25 -12.38 9.26
CA ASN A 220 -15.69 -10.98 9.14
C ASN A 220 -17.19 -10.86 9.37
N ALA A 221 -18.00 -11.76 8.76
CA ALA A 221 -19.46 -11.78 8.95
C ALA A 221 -19.87 -12.01 10.41
N ASP A 222 -19.06 -12.71 11.18
CA ASP A 222 -19.24 -12.97 12.61
C ASP A 222 -18.68 -11.84 13.49
N GLY A 223 -18.05 -10.81 12.90
CA GLY A 223 -17.61 -9.60 13.61
C GLY A 223 -16.24 -9.69 14.26
N ILE A 224 -15.29 -10.47 13.73
CA ILE A 224 -13.98 -10.70 14.34
C ILE A 224 -13.06 -9.48 14.29
N LEU A 225 -13.28 -8.52 13.37
CA LEU A 225 -12.32 -7.45 13.10
C LEU A 225 -11.92 -6.61 14.32
N PRO A 226 -12.83 -6.15 15.20
CA PRO A 226 -12.44 -5.39 16.39
C PRO A 226 -11.46 -6.15 17.29
N SER A 227 -11.68 -7.44 17.50
CA SER A 227 -10.80 -8.30 18.31
C SER A 227 -9.42 -8.43 17.66
N LEU A 228 -9.36 -8.67 16.33
CA LEU A 228 -8.10 -8.79 15.61
C LEU A 228 -7.30 -7.47 15.61
N ILE A 229 -7.98 -6.32 15.51
CA ILE A 229 -7.34 -5.00 15.59
C ILE A 229 -6.73 -4.80 16.98
N THR A 230 -7.48 -5.16 18.04
CA THR A 230 -6.96 -5.11 19.43
C THR A 230 -5.81 -6.08 19.66
N GLU A 231 -5.92 -7.33 19.17
CA GLU A 231 -4.84 -8.33 19.22
C GLU A 231 -3.55 -7.87 18.55
N ALA A 232 -3.67 -7.04 17.49
CA ALA A 232 -2.52 -6.46 16.80
C ALA A 232 -1.83 -5.31 17.56
N GLY A 233 -2.33 -4.93 18.75
CA GLY A 233 -1.75 -3.90 19.61
C GLY A 233 -2.35 -2.50 19.44
N PHE A 234 -3.45 -2.37 18.72
CA PHE A 234 -4.14 -1.09 18.59
C PHE A 234 -5.03 -0.80 19.80
N ASP A 235 -5.04 0.46 20.20
CA ASP A 235 -5.91 1.03 21.25
C ASP A 235 -7.10 1.78 20.65
N GLN A 236 -8.09 2.09 21.49
CA GLN A 236 -9.27 2.90 21.14
C GLN A 236 -10.02 2.33 19.91
N VAL A 237 -10.05 1.01 19.79
CA VAL A 237 -10.73 0.32 18.67
C VAL A 237 -12.22 0.58 18.76
N ARG A 238 -12.79 1.16 17.71
CA ARG A 238 -14.24 1.38 17.61
C ARG A 238 -14.74 1.17 16.19
N GLU A 239 -15.93 0.62 16.08
CA GLU A 239 -16.71 0.62 14.85
C GLU A 239 -17.39 1.99 14.74
N ALA A 240 -16.86 2.84 13.85
CA ALA A 240 -17.29 4.22 13.73
C ALA A 240 -18.54 4.38 12.86
N GLU A 241 -18.64 3.59 11.80
CA GLU A 241 -19.76 3.62 10.85
C GLU A 241 -20.17 2.22 10.44
N VAL A 242 -21.45 2.06 10.11
CA VAL A 242 -22.00 0.84 9.50
C VAL A 242 -22.85 1.23 8.30
N VAL A 243 -22.44 0.77 7.13
CA VAL A 243 -23.12 1.05 5.86
C VAL A 243 -23.77 -0.21 5.35
N SER A 244 -25.11 -0.20 5.25
CA SER A 244 -25.85 -1.28 4.61
C SER A 244 -25.67 -1.19 3.11
N THR A 245 -25.20 -2.27 2.51
CA THR A 245 -25.01 -2.41 1.05
C THR A 245 -25.88 -3.54 0.51
N VAL A 246 -25.97 -3.67 -0.81
CA VAL A 246 -26.69 -4.79 -1.45
C VAL A 246 -26.00 -6.15 -1.23
N THR A 247 -24.74 -6.15 -0.81
CA THR A 247 -23.93 -7.35 -0.55
C THR A 247 -23.67 -7.59 0.94
N GLY A 248 -24.30 -6.82 1.84
CA GLY A 248 -24.15 -6.96 3.28
C GLY A 248 -23.78 -5.66 4.00
N SER A 249 -23.39 -5.79 5.27
CA SER A 249 -22.91 -4.66 6.08
C SER A 249 -21.42 -4.43 5.88
N LEU A 250 -21.06 -3.20 5.53
CA LEU A 250 -19.70 -2.71 5.51
C LEU A 250 -19.52 -1.79 6.72
N SER A 251 -18.44 -1.99 7.47
CA SER A 251 -18.14 -1.21 8.67
C SER A 251 -16.85 -0.41 8.50
N VAL A 252 -16.83 0.80 9.05
CA VAL A 252 -15.61 1.60 9.19
C VAL A 252 -15.12 1.48 10.63
N TYR A 253 -13.92 0.97 10.79
CA TYR A 253 -13.24 0.85 12.08
C TYR A 253 -12.16 1.92 12.17
N VAL A 254 -12.01 2.49 13.35
CA VAL A 254 -10.91 3.41 13.67
C VAL A 254 -10.22 2.92 14.94
N ALA A 255 -8.89 3.07 14.94
CA ALA A 255 -8.06 2.68 16.07
C ALA A 255 -6.79 3.53 16.10
N ARG A 256 -6.01 3.45 17.18
CA ARG A 256 -4.75 4.15 17.33
C ARG A 256 -3.63 3.19 17.72
N ARG A 257 -2.43 3.45 17.23
CA ARG A 257 -1.22 2.93 17.84
C ARG A 257 -0.95 3.72 19.11
N ALA A 258 -0.69 3.05 20.25
CA ALA A 258 -0.34 3.72 21.48
C ALA A 258 0.79 4.73 21.25
N GLY A 259 0.71 5.89 21.93
CA GLY A 259 1.83 6.82 22.04
C GLY A 259 2.87 6.18 22.95
N GLY A 260 4.13 6.18 22.55
CA GLY A 260 5.22 5.74 23.40
C GLY A 260 5.42 6.69 24.59
#